data_384e7a6c2ff162ac1545a7f1e63ccf4f
#
_entry.id   384e7a6c2ff162ac1545a7f1e63ccf4f
#
_cell.length_a   1.000
_cell.length_b   1.000
_cell.length_c   1.000
_cell.angle_alpha   90.00
_cell.angle_beta   90.00
_cell.angle_gamma   90.00
#
_symmetry.space_group_name_H-M   'P 1'
#
loop_
_entity.id
_entity.type
_entity.pdbx_description
1 polymer ?
#
loop_
_entity_poly.entity_id
_entity_poly.type
_entity_poly.pdbx_seq_one_letter_code
_entity_poly.pdbx_strand_id
1 'polypeptide(L)'
;MSITAEQVAKLRERTGAGMMDCKKALTENAGDFEKAIDYLRKKGIAGASKKAGRTAKDGTVYALIDQETKAAVLVEVNCETDFVAKNEGFQKFVNTIAKHIAKAAPETTEALLTQKLTSDTAKTVDEFVKEGIATMGENMMVRRFVRYPLTAGKEVKSYIHMGGKVGVLVEINLANPAKASTEEFKNYISDLTMHVAATNALYLKPENVPADVVAKEKEIALAQLQGQNKPADVLEKIASGKINKYYEESCLVKHKFIKDDKKTIEALTAEIGKAIGEPISISRFTKYVLGEGVEATSEETQH
;
A
#
# COMPACT_ATOMS: atom_id res chain seq x y z
N MET A 1 -39.77 22.14 18.56
CA MET A 1 -40.23 21.73 17.20
C MET A 1 -40.07 20.22 17.07
N SER A 2 -41.06 19.53 16.48
CA SER A 2 -40.94 18.10 16.22
C SER A 2 -40.06 17.89 14.99
N ILE A 3 -38.99 17.10 15.12
CA ILE A 3 -38.12 16.74 14.00
C ILE A 3 -38.84 15.73 13.12
N THR A 4 -38.96 16.03 11.82
CA THR A 4 -39.65 15.17 10.85
C THR A 4 -38.71 14.07 10.31
N ALA A 5 -39.29 12.96 9.86
CA ALA A 5 -38.56 11.87 9.21
C ALA A 5 -37.79 12.36 7.98
N GLU A 6 -38.38 13.30 7.22
CA GLU A 6 -37.77 13.90 6.04
C GLU A 6 -36.50 14.72 6.38
N GLN A 7 -36.54 15.51 7.46
CA GLN A 7 -35.34 16.24 7.94
C GLN A 7 -34.23 15.26 8.35
N VAL A 8 -34.58 14.17 9.03
CA VAL A 8 -33.62 13.13 9.40
C VAL A 8 -33.00 12.45 8.17
N ALA A 9 -33.82 12.09 7.17
CA ALA A 9 -33.35 11.50 5.93
C ALA A 9 -32.40 12.45 5.17
N LYS A 10 -32.75 13.73 5.06
CA LYS A 10 -31.94 14.76 4.40
C LYS A 10 -30.60 14.98 5.11
N LEU A 11 -30.59 14.99 6.45
CA LEU A 11 -29.33 15.11 7.21
C LEU A 11 -28.47 13.88 7.02
N ARG A 12 -29.09 12.68 7.01
CA ARG A 12 -28.38 11.43 6.74
C ARG A 12 -27.76 11.39 5.34
N GLU A 13 -28.48 11.83 4.32
CA GLU A 13 -27.98 11.92 2.95
C GLU A 13 -26.75 12.83 2.86
N ARG A 14 -26.75 13.97 3.58
CA ARG A 14 -25.61 14.92 3.62
C ARG A 14 -24.41 14.44 4.44
N THR A 15 -24.63 13.64 5.47
CA THR A 15 -23.58 13.31 6.45
C THR A 15 -23.16 11.86 6.46
N GLY A 16 -23.95 10.94 5.89
CA GLY A 16 -23.74 9.51 6.00
C GLY A 16 -23.93 8.92 7.41
N ALA A 17 -24.28 9.76 8.41
CA ALA A 17 -24.43 9.32 9.79
C ALA A 17 -25.66 8.41 9.99
N GLY A 18 -25.66 7.64 11.09
CA GLY A 18 -26.78 6.78 11.45
C GLY A 18 -28.08 7.55 11.66
N MET A 19 -29.23 6.95 11.30
CA MET A 19 -30.56 7.62 11.36
C MET A 19 -30.87 8.17 12.78
N MET A 20 -30.54 7.38 13.82
CA MET A 20 -30.78 7.81 15.21
C MET A 20 -29.85 8.94 15.65
N ASP A 21 -28.61 8.96 15.15
CA ASP A 21 -27.65 10.03 15.40
C ASP A 21 -28.08 11.33 14.70
N CYS A 22 -28.58 11.24 13.47
CA CYS A 22 -29.15 12.39 12.75
C CYS A 22 -30.38 12.95 13.48
N LYS A 23 -31.28 12.09 13.93
CA LYS A 23 -32.45 12.51 14.72
C LYS A 23 -32.03 13.21 16.00
N LYS A 24 -31.08 12.64 16.75
CA LYS A 24 -30.56 13.23 17.98
C LYS A 24 -29.89 14.58 17.71
N ALA A 25 -29.05 14.68 16.70
CA ALA A 25 -28.36 15.90 16.31
C ALA A 25 -29.34 17.04 16.00
N LEU A 26 -30.38 16.76 15.18
CA LEU A 26 -31.43 17.75 14.88
C LEU A 26 -32.20 18.15 16.12
N THR A 27 -32.53 17.20 17.00
CA THR A 27 -33.28 17.49 18.23
C THR A 27 -32.49 18.41 19.14
N GLU A 28 -31.21 18.12 19.40
CA GLU A 28 -30.33 18.91 20.27
C GLU A 28 -29.96 20.29 19.70
N ASN A 29 -30.10 20.47 18.40
CA ASN A 29 -29.83 21.72 17.70
C ASN A 29 -31.11 22.41 17.17
N ALA A 30 -32.29 22.10 17.74
CA ALA A 30 -33.56 22.74 17.42
C ALA A 30 -33.92 22.71 15.90
N GLY A 31 -33.47 21.70 15.16
CA GLY A 31 -33.70 21.55 13.72
C GLY A 31 -32.72 22.31 12.82
N ASP A 32 -31.74 23.01 13.40
CA ASP A 32 -30.68 23.69 12.64
C ASP A 32 -29.73 22.67 12.02
N PHE A 33 -29.71 22.59 10.68
CA PHE A 33 -28.94 21.60 9.94
C PHE A 33 -27.43 21.79 10.05
N GLU A 34 -26.96 23.04 10.02
CA GLU A 34 -25.51 23.30 10.07
C GLU A 34 -24.94 22.97 11.46
N LYS A 35 -25.66 23.38 12.52
CA LYS A 35 -25.29 23.00 13.90
C LYS A 35 -25.41 21.51 14.14
N ALA A 36 -26.38 20.81 13.52
CA ALA A 36 -26.53 19.38 13.60
C ALA A 36 -25.36 18.64 12.89
N ILE A 37 -24.88 19.16 11.76
CA ILE A 37 -23.67 18.65 11.07
C ILE A 37 -22.45 18.80 11.98
N ASP A 38 -22.22 19.98 12.54
CA ASP A 38 -21.11 20.24 13.48
C ASP A 38 -21.17 19.34 14.72
N TYR A 39 -22.37 19.14 15.26
CA TYR A 39 -22.60 18.22 16.38
C TYR A 39 -22.23 16.79 16.02
N LEU A 40 -22.68 16.29 14.85
CA LEU A 40 -22.36 14.95 14.36
C LEU A 40 -20.85 14.80 14.12
N ARG A 41 -20.20 15.81 13.58
CA ARG A 41 -18.76 15.83 13.36
C ARG A 41 -17.99 15.70 14.69
N LYS A 42 -18.31 16.53 15.68
CA LYS A 42 -17.68 16.48 17.01
C LYS A 42 -17.92 15.14 17.71
N LYS A 43 -19.15 14.62 17.64
CA LYS A 43 -19.50 13.30 18.19
C LYS A 43 -18.78 12.16 17.48
N GLY A 44 -18.66 12.25 16.16
CA GLY A 44 -17.95 11.29 15.32
C GLY A 44 -16.47 11.21 15.66
N ILE A 45 -15.80 12.35 15.82
CA ILE A 45 -14.39 12.44 16.24
C ILE A 45 -14.20 11.78 17.63
N ALA A 46 -15.06 12.07 18.60
CA ALA A 46 -15.00 11.45 19.92
C ALA A 46 -15.27 9.94 19.90
N GLY A 47 -16.19 9.49 19.04
CA GLY A 47 -16.49 8.07 18.82
C GLY A 47 -15.36 7.31 18.12
N ALA A 48 -14.71 7.94 17.15
CA ALA A 48 -13.56 7.40 16.43
C ALA A 48 -12.38 7.13 17.38
N SER A 49 -12.10 8.07 18.29
CA SER A 49 -11.02 7.92 19.28
C SER A 49 -11.21 6.70 20.19
N LYS A 50 -12.46 6.31 20.49
CA LYS A 50 -12.76 5.10 21.28
C LYS A 50 -12.54 3.81 20.48
N LYS A 51 -12.57 3.86 19.16
CA LYS A 51 -12.36 2.71 18.29
C LYS A 51 -10.91 2.54 17.84
N ALA A 52 -10.06 3.57 17.99
CA ALA A 52 -8.69 3.60 17.51
C ALA A 52 -7.80 2.45 18.04
N GLY A 53 -8.16 1.86 19.20
CA GLY A 53 -7.46 0.70 19.78
C GLY A 53 -7.90 -0.67 19.23
N ARG A 54 -8.93 -0.73 18.37
CA ARG A 54 -9.42 -2.01 17.83
C ARG A 54 -8.50 -2.47 16.69
N THR A 55 -8.28 -3.77 16.60
CA THR A 55 -7.47 -4.36 15.55
C THR A 55 -8.13 -4.18 14.18
N ALA A 56 -7.40 -3.61 13.22
CA ALA A 56 -7.81 -3.41 11.83
C ALA A 56 -6.82 -4.15 10.92
N LYS A 57 -7.15 -5.39 10.56
CA LYS A 57 -6.31 -6.26 9.71
C LYS A 57 -6.82 -6.39 8.28
N ASP A 58 -8.13 -6.24 8.09
CA ASP A 58 -8.75 -6.15 6.78
C ASP A 58 -8.57 -4.77 6.15
N GLY A 59 -9.15 -4.54 4.99
CA GLY A 59 -8.99 -3.30 4.25
C GLY A 59 -8.59 -3.51 2.80
N THR A 60 -7.79 -2.59 2.27
CA THR A 60 -7.30 -2.70 0.90
C THR A 60 -5.93 -2.05 0.71
N VAL A 61 -5.14 -2.66 -0.16
CA VAL A 61 -4.02 -1.98 -0.82
C VAL A 61 -4.56 -1.39 -2.13
N TYR A 62 -4.38 -0.11 -2.32
CA TYR A 62 -4.90 0.64 -3.46
C TYR A 62 -3.77 1.33 -4.23
N ALA A 63 -3.83 1.26 -5.56
CA ALA A 63 -2.87 1.92 -6.43
C ALA A 63 -3.55 3.00 -7.28
N LEU A 64 -2.92 4.15 -7.38
CA LEU A 64 -3.32 5.27 -8.23
C LEU A 64 -2.14 5.70 -9.08
N ILE A 65 -2.31 5.77 -10.41
CA ILE A 65 -1.38 6.45 -11.31
C ILE A 65 -2.11 7.69 -11.83
N ASP A 66 -1.67 8.85 -11.41
CA ASP A 66 -2.31 10.13 -11.71
C ASP A 66 -1.41 10.98 -12.61
N GLN A 67 -1.88 11.18 -13.84
CA GLN A 67 -1.16 11.97 -14.83
C GLN A 67 -1.25 13.48 -14.60
N GLU A 68 -2.27 13.94 -13.87
CA GLU A 68 -2.43 15.36 -13.53
C GLU A 68 -1.39 15.81 -12.50
N THR A 69 -1.27 15.06 -11.41
CA THR A 69 -0.29 15.32 -10.33
C THR A 69 1.09 14.76 -10.61
N LYS A 70 1.28 14.06 -11.75
CA LYS A 70 2.52 13.37 -12.11
C LYS A 70 3.02 12.45 -10.99
N ALA A 71 2.15 11.62 -10.45
CA ALA A 71 2.48 10.73 -9.35
C ALA A 71 1.82 9.35 -9.49
N ALA A 72 2.53 8.32 -9.05
CA ALA A 72 1.96 7.02 -8.75
C ALA A 72 1.98 6.79 -7.23
N VAL A 73 0.89 6.31 -6.68
CA VAL A 73 0.70 6.06 -5.25
C VAL A 73 0.31 4.61 -5.04
N LEU A 74 0.91 3.98 -4.05
CA LEU A 74 0.44 2.74 -3.46
C LEU A 74 0.15 3.02 -1.98
N VAL A 75 -1.06 2.73 -1.52
CA VAL A 75 -1.47 2.99 -0.14
C VAL A 75 -2.18 1.78 0.44
N GLU A 76 -1.89 1.46 1.69
CA GLU A 76 -2.62 0.47 2.49
C GLU A 76 -3.51 1.21 3.49
N VAL A 77 -4.81 0.95 3.39
CA VAL A 77 -5.82 1.45 4.33
C VAL A 77 -6.51 0.25 4.95
N ASN A 78 -6.42 0.16 6.27
CA ASN A 78 -7.01 -0.94 7.03
C ASN A 78 -8.37 -0.56 7.63
N CYS A 79 -9.23 -1.58 7.82
CA CYS A 79 -10.49 -1.57 8.56
C CYS A 79 -10.64 -2.88 9.35
N GLU A 80 -11.71 -3.02 10.14
CA GLU A 80 -11.89 -4.21 10.98
C GLU A 80 -12.35 -5.43 10.16
N THR A 81 -13.21 -5.24 9.12
CA THR A 81 -13.81 -6.34 8.35
C THR A 81 -13.68 -6.20 6.84
N ASP A 82 -13.73 -7.32 6.13
CA ASP A 82 -13.76 -7.37 4.68
C ASP A 82 -15.09 -6.85 4.10
N PHE A 83 -16.17 -6.82 4.88
CA PHE A 83 -17.45 -6.22 4.49
C PHE A 83 -17.30 -4.71 4.30
N VAL A 84 -16.66 -4.02 5.24
CA VAL A 84 -16.37 -2.58 5.11
C VAL A 84 -15.37 -2.35 3.99
N ALA A 85 -14.33 -3.18 3.87
CA ALA A 85 -13.35 -3.08 2.79
C ALA A 85 -13.99 -3.10 1.39
N LYS A 86 -15.06 -3.86 1.18
CA LYS A 86 -15.82 -3.97 -0.08
C LYS A 86 -16.87 -2.87 -0.26
N ASN A 87 -17.14 -2.08 0.79
CA ASN A 87 -18.17 -1.03 0.74
C ASN A 87 -17.73 0.10 -0.21
N GLU A 88 -18.66 0.60 -1.03
CA GLU A 88 -18.40 1.69 -1.99
C GLU A 88 -17.93 2.98 -1.30
N GLY A 89 -18.46 3.28 -0.10
CA GLY A 89 -18.03 4.42 0.71
C GLY A 89 -16.58 4.31 1.15
N PHE A 90 -16.14 3.10 1.55
CA PHE A 90 -14.75 2.83 1.89
C PHE A 90 -13.83 2.97 0.66
N GLN A 91 -14.23 2.46 -0.49
CA GLN A 91 -13.44 2.59 -1.71
C GLN A 91 -13.30 4.06 -2.16
N LYS A 92 -14.36 4.86 -2.04
CA LYS A 92 -14.32 6.31 -2.27
C LYS A 92 -13.40 7.02 -1.28
N PHE A 93 -13.44 6.63 0.00
CA PHE A 93 -12.56 7.13 1.04
C PHE A 93 -11.09 6.86 0.70
N VAL A 94 -10.74 5.61 0.36
CA VAL A 94 -9.37 5.21 -0.02
C VAL A 94 -8.87 5.98 -1.25
N ASN A 95 -9.72 6.12 -2.28
CA ASN A 95 -9.38 6.90 -3.47
C ASN A 95 -9.12 8.39 -3.13
N THR A 96 -9.89 8.98 -2.22
CA THR A 96 -9.68 10.36 -1.76
C THR A 96 -8.32 10.52 -1.07
N ILE A 97 -7.96 9.57 -0.20
CA ILE A 97 -6.63 9.53 0.45
C ILE A 97 -5.52 9.39 -0.60
N ALA A 98 -5.65 8.47 -1.56
CA ALA A 98 -4.64 8.27 -2.61
C ALA A 98 -4.45 9.53 -3.46
N LYS A 99 -5.53 10.21 -3.85
CA LYS A 99 -5.47 11.50 -4.57
C LYS A 99 -4.82 12.60 -3.75
N HIS A 100 -5.11 12.66 -2.45
CA HIS A 100 -4.44 13.60 -1.56
C HIS A 100 -2.93 13.34 -1.51
N ILE A 101 -2.49 12.09 -1.30
CA ILE A 101 -1.08 11.71 -1.29
C ILE A 101 -0.41 12.08 -2.63
N ALA A 102 -1.07 11.81 -3.76
CA ALA A 102 -0.54 12.16 -5.08
C ALA A 102 -0.26 13.66 -5.21
N LYS A 103 -1.19 14.51 -4.74
CA LYS A 103 -1.15 15.96 -4.89
C LYS A 103 -0.30 16.66 -3.83
N ALA A 104 -0.46 16.30 -2.55
CA ALA A 104 0.16 16.97 -1.41
C ALA A 104 1.56 16.43 -1.06
N ALA A 105 1.94 15.25 -1.59
CA ALA A 105 3.24 14.61 -1.44
C ALA A 105 3.75 14.56 0.01
N PRO A 106 2.98 14.04 0.98
CA PRO A 106 3.45 13.88 2.35
C PRO A 106 4.65 12.92 2.40
N GLU A 107 5.58 13.14 3.33
CA GLU A 107 6.77 12.30 3.49
C GLU A 107 6.50 11.08 4.39
N THR A 108 5.63 11.24 5.40
CA THR A 108 5.28 10.20 6.36
C THR A 108 3.78 10.13 6.59
N THR A 109 3.30 9.06 7.23
CA THR A 109 1.89 8.90 7.60
C THR A 109 1.48 9.97 8.63
N GLU A 110 2.35 10.35 9.55
CA GLU A 110 2.12 11.40 10.54
C GLU A 110 1.95 12.76 9.85
N ALA A 111 2.84 13.08 8.90
CA ALA A 111 2.73 14.30 8.11
C ALA A 111 1.43 14.32 7.29
N LEU A 112 1.07 13.17 6.66
CA LEU A 112 -0.19 13.01 5.93
C LEU A 112 -1.40 13.41 6.79
N LEU A 113 -1.50 12.86 8.00
CA LEU A 113 -2.66 13.06 8.87
C LEU A 113 -2.85 14.52 9.28
N THR A 114 -1.78 15.29 9.40
CA THR A 114 -1.84 16.72 9.80
C THR A 114 -2.14 17.67 8.64
N GLN A 115 -1.97 17.25 7.40
CA GLN A 115 -2.23 18.08 6.22
C GLN A 115 -3.72 18.38 6.05
N LYS A 116 -4.03 19.56 5.51
CA LYS A 116 -5.38 19.90 5.06
C LYS A 116 -5.74 19.06 3.84
N LEU A 117 -6.91 18.42 3.86
CA LEU A 117 -7.37 17.56 2.76
C LEU A 117 -7.50 18.36 1.46
N THR A 118 -6.88 17.91 0.38
CA THR A 118 -6.85 18.67 -0.90
C THR A 118 -8.20 18.81 -1.60
N SER A 119 -9.15 17.93 -1.31
CA SER A 119 -10.54 18.00 -1.80
C SER A 119 -11.47 18.80 -0.89
N ASP A 120 -11.07 19.06 0.37
CA ASP A 120 -11.84 19.84 1.35
C ASP A 120 -10.89 20.44 2.40
N THR A 121 -10.41 21.65 2.12
CA THR A 121 -9.42 22.34 2.98
C THR A 121 -9.97 22.78 4.36
N ALA A 122 -11.27 22.61 4.61
CA ALA A 122 -11.86 22.91 5.92
C ALA A 122 -11.45 21.89 7.00
N LYS A 123 -11.00 20.69 6.58
CA LYS A 123 -10.60 19.61 7.48
C LYS A 123 -9.21 19.08 7.20
N THR A 124 -8.60 18.44 8.19
CA THR A 124 -7.37 17.66 8.03
C THR A 124 -7.67 16.25 7.52
N VAL A 125 -6.64 15.55 7.06
CA VAL A 125 -6.76 14.12 6.71
C VAL A 125 -7.15 13.28 7.93
N ASP A 126 -6.61 13.57 9.13
CA ASP A 126 -6.99 12.91 10.38
C ASP A 126 -8.48 13.10 10.71
N GLU A 127 -9.01 14.32 10.55
CA GLU A 127 -10.44 14.58 10.70
C GLU A 127 -11.27 13.80 9.67
N PHE A 128 -10.82 13.71 8.44
CA PHE A 128 -11.49 12.92 7.40
C PHE A 128 -11.48 11.41 7.71
N VAL A 129 -10.38 10.87 8.25
CA VAL A 129 -10.33 9.48 8.73
C VAL A 129 -11.34 9.26 9.86
N LYS A 130 -11.41 10.15 10.84
CA LYS A 130 -12.36 10.08 11.96
C LYS A 130 -13.83 10.18 11.50
N GLU A 131 -14.12 10.99 10.50
CA GLU A 131 -15.45 11.04 9.86
C GLU A 131 -15.78 9.70 9.16
N GLY A 132 -14.79 9.08 8.48
CA GLY A 132 -14.91 7.75 7.89
C GLY A 132 -15.25 6.68 8.94
N ILE A 133 -14.53 6.66 10.06
CA ILE A 133 -14.77 5.76 11.20
C ILE A 133 -16.20 5.95 11.76
N ALA A 134 -16.65 7.19 11.89
CA ALA A 134 -18.00 7.48 12.38
C ALA A 134 -19.09 7.01 11.42
N THR A 135 -18.88 7.16 10.11
CA THR A 135 -19.84 6.80 9.07
C THR A 135 -19.93 5.28 8.87
N MET A 136 -18.78 4.59 8.83
CA MET A 136 -18.72 3.14 8.56
C MET A 136 -18.86 2.29 9.82
N GLY A 137 -18.64 2.89 11.00
CA GLY A 137 -18.83 2.21 12.28
C GLY A 137 -17.65 1.36 12.74
N GLU A 138 -16.58 1.25 11.96
CA GLU A 138 -15.38 0.47 12.24
C GLU A 138 -14.14 1.35 12.44
N ASN A 139 -13.13 0.83 13.14
CA ASN A 139 -11.81 1.44 13.15
C ASN A 139 -11.21 1.40 11.74
N MET A 140 -10.60 2.50 11.35
CA MET A 140 -9.93 2.63 10.05
C MET A 140 -8.63 3.41 10.22
N MET A 141 -7.61 3.04 9.45
CA MET A 141 -6.33 3.73 9.50
C MET A 141 -5.62 3.71 8.14
N VAL A 142 -4.95 4.80 7.81
CA VAL A 142 -3.96 4.81 6.74
C VAL A 142 -2.67 4.27 7.33
N ARG A 143 -2.30 3.06 6.95
CA ARG A 143 -1.19 2.36 7.58
C ARG A 143 0.17 2.75 7.01
N ARG A 144 0.28 2.70 5.69
CA ARG A 144 1.50 3.02 4.95
C ARG A 144 1.18 3.43 3.53
N PHE A 145 2.06 4.18 2.93
CA PHE A 145 1.99 4.52 1.52
C PHE A 145 3.39 4.72 0.94
N VAL A 146 3.45 4.70 -0.39
CA VAL A 146 4.59 5.18 -1.16
C VAL A 146 4.09 6.03 -2.31
N ARG A 147 4.85 7.07 -2.64
CA ARG A 147 4.61 7.95 -3.78
C ARG A 147 5.81 7.96 -4.71
N TYR A 148 5.60 7.59 -5.97
CA TYR A 148 6.59 7.67 -7.02
C TYR A 148 6.27 8.88 -7.90
N PRO A 149 7.14 9.90 -8.02
CA PRO A 149 6.97 10.95 -9.01
C PRO A 149 7.13 10.35 -10.42
N LEU A 150 6.20 10.66 -11.33
CA LEU A 150 6.31 10.30 -12.74
C LEU A 150 7.24 11.30 -13.42
N THR A 151 8.45 10.87 -13.69
CA THR A 151 9.52 11.70 -14.28
C THR A 151 9.87 11.21 -15.68
N ALA A 152 10.36 12.10 -16.53
CA ALA A 152 10.85 11.73 -17.86
C ALA A 152 11.95 10.67 -17.76
N GLY A 153 11.99 9.76 -18.71
CA GLY A 153 12.96 8.66 -18.72
C GLY A 153 12.61 7.50 -17.79
N LYS A 154 11.38 7.50 -17.22
CA LYS A 154 10.90 6.45 -16.34
C LYS A 154 9.46 6.06 -16.66
N GLU A 155 9.17 4.78 -16.55
CA GLU A 155 7.83 4.22 -16.69
C GLU A 155 7.42 3.53 -15.39
N VAL A 156 6.17 3.77 -14.95
CA VAL A 156 5.64 3.20 -13.71
C VAL A 156 4.41 2.37 -14.02
N LYS A 157 4.36 1.15 -13.47
CA LYS A 157 3.21 0.25 -13.56
C LYS A 157 2.77 -0.18 -12.19
N SER A 158 1.45 -0.26 -12.00
CA SER A 158 0.83 -0.85 -10.81
C SER A 158 0.15 -2.17 -11.13
N TYR A 159 0.06 -3.03 -10.12
CA TYR A 159 -0.75 -4.24 -10.16
C TYR A 159 -1.42 -4.47 -8.81
N ILE A 160 -2.72 -4.73 -8.83
CA ILE A 160 -3.50 -5.07 -7.64
C ILE A 160 -4.01 -6.50 -7.80
N HIS A 161 -3.69 -7.35 -6.83
CA HIS A 161 -4.07 -8.76 -6.82
C HIS A 161 -5.13 -9.04 -5.75
N MET A 162 -6.02 -10.02 -6.04
CA MET A 162 -7.07 -10.50 -5.13
C MET A 162 -7.89 -9.36 -4.50
N GLY A 163 -8.32 -8.38 -5.32
CA GLY A 163 -9.21 -7.32 -4.86
C GLY A 163 -8.61 -6.41 -3.78
N GLY A 164 -7.31 -6.15 -3.83
CA GLY A 164 -6.64 -5.27 -2.86
C GLY A 164 -5.89 -6.00 -1.75
N LYS A 165 -5.77 -7.33 -1.79
CA LYS A 165 -4.97 -8.07 -0.81
C LYS A 165 -3.45 -7.91 -1.04
N VAL A 166 -3.02 -7.73 -2.27
CA VAL A 166 -1.63 -7.42 -2.62
C VAL A 166 -1.61 -6.28 -3.63
N GLY A 167 -0.74 -5.31 -3.42
CA GLY A 167 -0.49 -4.23 -4.35
C GLY A 167 0.99 -4.06 -4.65
N VAL A 168 1.29 -3.71 -5.90
CA VAL A 168 2.65 -3.53 -6.40
C VAL A 168 2.76 -2.26 -7.21
N LEU A 169 3.86 -1.53 -7.04
CA LEU A 169 4.38 -0.54 -7.99
C LEU A 169 5.77 -0.99 -8.46
N VAL A 170 6.01 -0.87 -9.76
CA VAL A 170 7.34 -1.06 -10.36
C VAL A 170 7.67 0.18 -11.19
N GLU A 171 8.90 0.69 -11.06
CA GLU A 171 9.45 1.78 -11.86
C GLU A 171 10.61 1.24 -12.70
N ILE A 172 10.58 1.52 -14.00
CA ILE A 172 11.62 1.13 -14.97
C ILE A 172 12.23 2.38 -15.58
N ASN A 173 13.56 2.41 -15.66
CA ASN A 173 14.29 3.40 -16.45
C ASN A 173 14.08 3.07 -17.93
N LEU A 174 13.50 4.03 -18.67
CA LEU A 174 13.18 3.96 -20.09
C LEU A 174 13.37 5.37 -20.70
N ALA A 175 14.53 5.64 -21.26
CA ALA A 175 14.90 6.99 -21.70
C ALA A 175 14.00 7.49 -22.84
N ASN A 176 13.63 6.59 -23.77
CA ASN A 176 12.72 6.93 -24.87
C ASN A 176 11.27 6.53 -24.54
N PRO A 177 10.39 7.49 -24.18
CA PRO A 177 9.01 7.18 -23.78
C PRO A 177 8.17 6.54 -24.92
N ALA A 178 8.56 6.69 -26.19
CA ALA A 178 7.86 6.03 -27.30
C ALA A 178 7.96 4.50 -27.21
N LYS A 179 9.01 3.98 -26.59
CA LYS A 179 9.19 2.53 -26.39
C LYS A 179 8.21 1.93 -25.36
N ALA A 180 7.63 2.75 -24.48
CA ALA A 180 6.60 2.29 -23.53
C ALA A 180 5.34 1.76 -24.24
N SER A 181 5.10 2.16 -25.50
CA SER A 181 3.95 1.71 -26.27
C SER A 181 4.17 0.40 -27.02
N THR A 182 5.40 -0.14 -27.08
CA THR A 182 5.69 -1.42 -27.75
C THR A 182 5.06 -2.58 -26.99
N GLU A 183 4.63 -3.63 -27.72
CA GLU A 183 3.98 -4.79 -27.09
C GLU A 183 4.95 -5.57 -26.19
N GLU A 184 6.21 -5.66 -26.58
CA GLU A 184 7.26 -6.31 -25.81
C GLU A 184 7.43 -5.64 -24.44
N PHE A 185 7.49 -4.30 -24.40
CA PHE A 185 7.64 -3.56 -23.15
C PHE A 185 6.38 -3.64 -22.28
N LYS A 186 5.19 -3.48 -22.86
CA LYS A 186 3.90 -3.59 -22.14
C LYS A 186 3.71 -4.96 -21.51
N ASN A 187 4.04 -6.02 -22.24
CA ASN A 187 3.96 -7.38 -21.71
C ASN A 187 4.99 -7.58 -20.60
N TYR A 188 6.23 -7.15 -20.82
CA TYR A 188 7.29 -7.25 -19.81
C TYR A 188 6.94 -6.55 -18.50
N ILE A 189 6.54 -5.27 -18.55
CA ILE A 189 6.25 -4.52 -17.30
C ILE A 189 5.02 -5.07 -16.58
N SER A 190 4.04 -5.59 -17.31
CA SER A 190 2.86 -6.26 -16.74
C SER A 190 3.25 -7.58 -16.09
N ASP A 191 4.06 -8.40 -16.75
CA ASP A 191 4.53 -9.67 -16.23
C ASP A 191 5.46 -9.49 -15.03
N LEU A 192 6.31 -8.46 -15.04
CA LEU A 192 7.19 -8.11 -13.94
C LEU A 192 6.38 -7.70 -12.70
N THR A 193 5.33 -6.89 -12.85
CA THR A 193 4.47 -6.51 -11.70
C THR A 193 3.76 -7.72 -11.11
N MET A 194 3.29 -8.66 -11.94
CA MET A 194 2.70 -9.91 -11.48
C MET A 194 3.74 -10.82 -10.80
N HIS A 195 4.96 -10.87 -11.32
CA HIS A 195 6.07 -11.60 -10.69
C HIS A 195 6.37 -11.06 -9.29
N VAL A 196 6.50 -9.73 -9.14
CA VAL A 196 6.71 -9.10 -7.83
C VAL A 196 5.56 -9.42 -6.87
N ALA A 197 4.32 -9.40 -7.35
CA ALA A 197 3.16 -9.75 -6.52
C ALA A 197 3.23 -11.19 -5.99
N ALA A 198 3.67 -12.12 -6.84
CA ALA A 198 3.71 -13.56 -6.54
C ALA A 198 4.94 -14.01 -5.74
N THR A 199 6.00 -13.21 -5.66
CA THR A 199 7.28 -13.58 -5.02
C THR A 199 7.58 -12.73 -3.79
N ASN A 200 8.56 -13.14 -2.99
CA ASN A 200 8.99 -12.41 -1.78
C ASN A 200 10.33 -11.69 -2.02
N ALA A 201 10.42 -10.90 -3.09
CA ALA A 201 11.56 -10.03 -3.29
C ALA A 201 11.62 -8.95 -2.19
N LEU A 202 12.71 -8.95 -1.43
CA LEU A 202 12.98 -7.97 -0.36
C LEU A 202 13.82 -6.81 -0.88
N TYR A 203 14.73 -7.10 -1.79
CA TYR A 203 15.70 -6.15 -2.35
C TYR A 203 15.62 -6.17 -3.88
N LEU A 204 16.04 -5.08 -4.51
CA LEU A 204 16.10 -5.04 -5.95
C LEU A 204 17.25 -5.92 -6.49
N LYS A 205 18.45 -5.77 -5.92
CA LYS A 205 19.68 -6.43 -6.37
C LYS A 205 20.62 -6.70 -5.17
N PRO A 206 21.63 -7.59 -5.31
CA PRO A 206 22.54 -7.93 -4.22
C PRO A 206 23.19 -6.74 -3.51
N GLU A 207 23.54 -5.69 -4.26
CA GLU A 207 24.16 -4.48 -3.71
C GLU A 207 23.22 -3.64 -2.82
N ASN A 208 21.92 -3.93 -2.86
CA ASN A 208 20.92 -3.29 -1.99
C ASN A 208 20.70 -4.04 -0.67
N VAL A 209 21.28 -5.24 -0.52
CA VAL A 209 21.19 -6.00 0.74
C VAL A 209 22.14 -5.35 1.77
N PRO A 210 21.64 -4.96 2.98
CA PRO A 210 22.48 -4.39 4.01
C PRO A 210 23.63 -5.32 4.41
N ALA A 211 24.82 -4.74 4.65
CA ALA A 211 26.03 -5.51 4.93
C ALA A 211 25.92 -6.38 6.20
N ASP A 212 25.20 -5.91 7.21
CA ASP A 212 24.89 -6.64 8.43
C ASP A 212 24.02 -7.87 8.19
N VAL A 213 23.03 -7.76 7.27
CA VAL A 213 22.20 -8.90 6.84
C VAL A 213 23.07 -9.95 6.16
N VAL A 214 23.92 -9.53 5.20
CA VAL A 214 24.86 -10.45 4.52
C VAL A 214 25.80 -11.13 5.50
N ALA A 215 26.35 -10.38 6.47
CA ALA A 215 27.22 -10.91 7.50
C ALA A 215 26.50 -11.95 8.37
N LYS A 216 25.26 -11.67 8.77
CA LYS A 216 24.44 -12.59 9.56
C LYS A 216 24.10 -13.86 8.81
N GLU A 217 23.72 -13.76 7.53
CA GLU A 217 23.45 -14.92 6.70
C GLU A 217 24.71 -15.77 6.50
N LYS A 218 25.90 -15.14 6.35
CA LYS A 218 27.18 -15.84 6.28
C LYS A 218 27.51 -16.56 7.59
N GLU A 219 27.29 -15.94 8.74
CA GLU A 219 27.45 -16.56 10.06
C GLU A 219 26.55 -17.79 10.22
N ILE A 220 25.27 -17.65 9.88
CA ILE A 220 24.30 -18.77 9.90
C ILE A 220 24.77 -19.89 8.97
N ALA A 221 25.21 -19.56 7.76
CA ALA A 221 25.71 -20.53 6.80
C ALA A 221 26.92 -21.32 7.33
N LEU A 222 27.88 -20.64 7.99
CA LEU A 222 29.04 -21.25 8.60
C LEU A 222 28.67 -22.08 9.83
N ALA A 223 27.77 -21.62 10.69
CA ALA A 223 27.28 -22.35 11.85
C ALA A 223 26.61 -23.69 11.45
N GLN A 224 25.86 -23.71 10.36
CA GLN A 224 25.25 -24.94 9.81
C GLN A 224 26.29 -25.94 9.25
N LEU A 225 27.53 -25.51 9.04
CA LEU A 225 28.62 -26.33 8.56
C LEU A 225 29.55 -26.81 9.69
N GLN A 226 29.32 -26.34 10.94
CA GLN A 226 30.07 -26.81 12.11
C GLN A 226 29.93 -28.32 12.31
N GLY A 227 31.04 -28.98 12.57
CA GLY A 227 31.09 -30.44 12.70
C GLY A 227 31.31 -31.20 11.40
N GLN A 228 31.34 -30.52 10.24
CA GLN A 228 31.75 -31.16 9.00
C GLN A 228 33.29 -31.13 8.89
N ASN A 229 33.93 -32.30 8.84
CA ASN A 229 35.38 -32.45 8.66
C ASN A 229 35.78 -32.07 7.22
N LYS A 230 35.65 -30.79 6.83
CA LYS A 230 36.04 -30.26 5.53
C LYS A 230 37.11 -29.18 5.68
N PRO A 231 38.04 -29.03 4.71
CA PRO A 231 38.98 -27.92 4.69
C PRO A 231 38.30 -26.55 4.74
N ALA A 232 38.95 -25.55 5.32
CA ALA A 232 38.39 -24.22 5.54
C ALA A 232 37.98 -23.54 4.21
N ASP A 233 38.75 -23.71 3.15
CA ASP A 233 38.46 -23.19 1.81
C ASP A 233 37.18 -23.81 1.18
N VAL A 234 36.92 -25.07 1.49
CA VAL A 234 35.70 -25.77 1.05
C VAL A 234 34.48 -25.24 1.83
N LEU A 235 34.64 -25.04 3.15
CA LEU A 235 33.56 -24.47 3.97
C LEU A 235 33.21 -23.04 3.53
N GLU A 236 34.22 -22.25 3.17
CA GLU A 236 33.99 -20.88 2.67
C GLU A 236 33.30 -20.85 1.30
N LYS A 237 33.64 -21.78 0.39
CA LYS A 237 32.94 -21.94 -0.90
C LYS A 237 31.48 -22.34 -0.70
N ILE A 238 31.20 -23.26 0.24
CA ILE A 238 29.83 -23.67 0.55
C ILE A 238 29.03 -22.48 1.15
N ALA A 239 29.62 -21.73 2.06
CA ALA A 239 29.00 -20.56 2.63
C ALA A 239 28.70 -19.50 1.55
N SER A 240 29.64 -19.23 0.65
CA SER A 240 29.42 -18.33 -0.49
C SER A 240 28.30 -18.82 -1.40
N GLY A 241 28.19 -20.15 -1.65
CA GLY A 241 27.08 -20.73 -2.38
C GLY A 241 25.73 -20.52 -1.71
N LYS A 242 25.66 -20.59 -0.37
CA LYS A 242 24.43 -20.29 0.40
C LYS A 242 24.06 -18.81 0.32
N ILE A 243 25.02 -17.90 0.35
CA ILE A 243 24.78 -16.47 0.15
C ILE A 243 24.24 -16.19 -1.25
N ASN A 244 24.78 -16.84 -2.29
CA ASN A 244 24.24 -16.71 -3.64
C ASN A 244 22.78 -17.19 -3.71
N LYS A 245 22.46 -18.31 -3.04
CA LYS A 245 21.07 -18.78 -2.93
C LYS A 245 20.18 -17.80 -2.21
N TYR A 246 20.64 -17.17 -1.14
CA TYR A 246 19.93 -16.10 -0.47
C TYR A 246 19.63 -14.92 -1.42
N TYR A 247 20.59 -14.51 -2.26
CA TYR A 247 20.34 -13.49 -3.27
C TYR A 247 19.33 -13.93 -4.33
N GLU A 248 19.34 -15.20 -4.74
CA GLU A 248 18.35 -15.76 -5.67
C GLU A 248 16.93 -15.77 -5.10
N GLU A 249 16.78 -15.84 -3.77
CA GLU A 249 15.49 -15.88 -3.06
C GLU A 249 15.02 -14.50 -2.63
N SER A 250 15.94 -13.55 -2.38
CA SER A 250 15.61 -12.24 -1.80
C SER A 250 15.75 -11.05 -2.75
N CYS A 251 16.55 -11.18 -3.84
CA CYS A 251 16.82 -10.09 -4.77
C CYS A 251 16.04 -10.25 -6.07
N LEU A 252 15.16 -9.30 -6.38
CA LEU A 252 14.26 -9.36 -7.55
C LEU A 252 15.00 -9.70 -8.86
N VAL A 253 16.13 -9.04 -9.14
CA VAL A 253 16.85 -9.26 -10.41
C VAL A 253 17.43 -10.68 -10.53
N LYS A 254 17.65 -11.37 -9.40
CA LYS A 254 18.15 -12.75 -9.35
C LYS A 254 17.06 -13.81 -9.33
N HIS A 255 15.80 -13.43 -9.11
CA HIS A 255 14.68 -14.36 -9.15
C HIS A 255 14.57 -15.01 -10.52
N LYS A 256 14.25 -16.29 -10.54
CA LYS A 256 13.77 -16.96 -11.74
C LYS A 256 12.39 -16.44 -12.11
N PHE A 257 12.18 -16.15 -13.40
CA PHE A 257 10.91 -15.60 -13.85
C PHE A 257 9.78 -16.65 -13.71
N ILE A 258 8.65 -16.24 -13.12
CA ILE A 258 7.53 -17.16 -12.81
C ILE A 258 6.90 -17.83 -14.04
N LYS A 259 7.05 -17.25 -15.24
CA LYS A 259 6.54 -17.82 -16.51
C LYS A 259 7.58 -18.58 -17.29
N ASP A 260 8.88 -18.43 -16.96
CA ASP A 260 10.01 -19.12 -17.60
C ASP A 260 11.18 -19.21 -16.59
N ASP A 261 11.25 -20.31 -15.85
CA ASP A 261 12.24 -20.53 -14.80
C ASP A 261 13.70 -20.72 -15.31
N LYS A 262 13.87 -20.77 -16.62
CA LYS A 262 15.19 -20.81 -17.27
C LYS A 262 15.85 -19.43 -17.34
N LYS A 263 15.06 -18.36 -17.14
CA LYS A 263 15.54 -16.97 -17.19
C LYS A 263 15.43 -16.31 -15.84
N THR A 264 16.44 -15.53 -15.47
CA THR A 264 16.32 -14.58 -14.35
C THR A 264 15.61 -13.31 -14.81
N ILE A 265 15.09 -12.54 -13.86
CA ILE A 265 14.52 -11.21 -14.14
C ILE A 265 15.56 -10.29 -14.79
N GLU A 266 16.83 -10.36 -14.36
CA GLU A 266 17.94 -9.61 -14.98
C GLU A 266 18.14 -9.97 -16.46
N ALA A 267 18.16 -11.28 -16.77
CA ALA A 267 18.30 -11.75 -18.13
C ALA A 267 17.10 -11.35 -19.02
N LEU A 268 15.89 -11.49 -18.49
CA LEU A 268 14.66 -11.07 -19.16
C LEU A 268 14.67 -9.55 -19.45
N THR A 269 15.05 -8.75 -18.45
CA THR A 269 15.15 -7.28 -18.61
C THR A 269 16.11 -6.90 -19.74
N ALA A 270 17.28 -7.57 -19.79
CA ALA A 270 18.27 -7.32 -20.84
C ALA A 270 17.78 -7.78 -22.23
N GLU A 271 17.05 -8.91 -22.31
CA GLU A 271 16.44 -9.41 -23.54
C GLU A 271 15.41 -8.41 -24.09
N ILE A 272 14.52 -7.91 -23.24
CA ILE A 272 13.51 -6.93 -23.64
C ILE A 272 14.17 -5.61 -24.09
N GLY A 273 15.18 -5.14 -23.36
CA GLY A 273 15.95 -3.96 -23.79
C GLY A 273 16.52 -4.11 -25.20
N LYS A 274 17.06 -5.28 -25.53
CA LYS A 274 17.54 -5.59 -26.91
C LYS A 274 16.39 -5.62 -27.91
N ALA A 275 15.27 -6.23 -27.57
CA ALA A 275 14.11 -6.36 -28.46
C ALA A 275 13.51 -5.00 -28.84
N ILE A 276 13.43 -4.05 -27.89
CA ILE A 276 12.91 -2.70 -28.15
C ILE A 276 13.99 -1.74 -28.68
N GLY A 277 15.25 -2.17 -28.75
CA GLY A 277 16.38 -1.37 -29.25
C GLY A 277 16.84 -0.28 -28.26
N GLU A 278 16.61 -0.46 -26.97
CA GLU A 278 16.99 0.48 -25.92
C GLU A 278 17.29 -0.25 -24.60
N PRO A 279 18.40 0.09 -23.90
CA PRO A 279 18.68 -0.48 -22.60
C PRO A 279 17.63 -0.01 -21.58
N ILE A 280 17.08 -0.96 -20.82
CA ILE A 280 16.16 -0.70 -19.72
C ILE A 280 16.71 -1.30 -18.43
N SER A 281 16.28 -0.78 -17.29
CA SER A 281 16.61 -1.34 -16.00
C SER A 281 15.48 -1.08 -15.00
N ILE A 282 15.30 -2.00 -14.04
CA ILE A 282 14.37 -1.79 -12.94
C ILE A 282 15.01 -0.75 -12.00
N SER A 283 14.30 0.36 -11.77
CA SER A 283 14.76 1.44 -10.88
C SER A 283 14.44 1.11 -9.42
N ARG A 284 13.20 0.70 -9.18
CA ARG A 284 12.68 0.31 -7.86
C ARG A 284 11.35 -0.42 -7.97
N PHE A 285 10.97 -1.07 -6.90
CA PHE A 285 9.64 -1.64 -6.73
C PHE A 285 9.17 -1.45 -5.30
N THR A 286 7.85 -1.51 -5.09
CA THR A 286 7.23 -1.62 -3.78
C THR A 286 6.12 -2.67 -3.88
N LYS A 287 6.06 -3.55 -2.88
CA LYS A 287 4.98 -4.51 -2.68
C LYS A 287 4.39 -4.29 -1.29
N TYR A 288 3.07 -4.20 -1.22
CA TYR A 288 2.33 -4.26 0.04
C TYR A 288 1.43 -5.49 0.04
N VAL A 289 1.47 -6.23 1.13
CA VAL A 289 0.51 -7.29 1.45
C VAL A 289 -0.38 -6.75 2.57
N LEU A 290 -1.68 -6.78 2.35
CA LEU A 290 -2.66 -6.27 3.31
C LEU A 290 -2.50 -6.95 4.66
N GLY A 291 -2.43 -6.16 5.74
CA GLY A 291 -2.33 -6.67 7.11
C GLY A 291 -0.99 -7.32 7.48
N GLU A 292 0.01 -7.32 6.59
CA GLU A 292 1.33 -7.89 6.86
C GLU A 292 1.98 -7.26 8.09
N GLY A 293 2.38 -8.07 9.10
CA GLY A 293 3.01 -7.59 10.35
C GLY A 293 2.06 -6.85 11.31
N VAL A 294 0.74 -6.92 11.12
CA VAL A 294 -0.23 -6.48 12.13
C VAL A 294 -0.40 -7.61 13.15
N GLU A 295 0.09 -7.39 14.37
CA GLU A 295 -0.15 -8.32 15.49
C GLU A 295 -1.61 -8.25 15.93
N ALA A 296 -2.18 -9.40 16.34
CA ALA A 296 -3.48 -9.44 17.02
C ALA A 296 -3.32 -8.77 18.38
N THR A 297 -4.17 -7.80 18.71
CA THR A 297 -4.24 -7.31 20.08
C THR A 297 -4.71 -8.45 20.99
N SER A 298 -4.16 -8.54 22.21
CA SER A 298 -4.34 -9.63 23.17
C SER A 298 -5.79 -9.89 23.62
N GLU A 299 -6.77 -9.16 23.12
CA GLU A 299 -8.19 -9.34 23.44
C GLU A 299 -8.90 -10.39 22.56
N GLU A 300 -8.33 -10.79 21.41
CA GLU A 300 -8.97 -11.80 20.53
C GLU A 300 -8.67 -13.27 20.88
N THR A 301 -7.85 -13.51 21.91
CA THR A 301 -7.45 -14.89 22.30
C THR A 301 -8.36 -15.53 23.36
N GLN A 302 -9.51 -14.92 23.70
CA GLN A 302 -10.46 -15.42 24.70
C GLN A 302 -11.88 -15.65 24.14
N HIS A 303 -11.99 -16.43 23.06
CA HIS A 303 -13.29 -17.03 22.71
C HIS A 303 -13.09 -18.41 22.13
#